data_4af951b4594d7bfd8dae69574b1aedf8
#
_entry.id   4af951b4594d7bfd8dae69574b1aedf8
#
_cell.length_a   1.000
_cell.length_b   1.000
_cell.length_c   1.000
_cell.angle_alpha   90.00
_cell.angle_beta   90.00
_cell.angle_gamma   90.00
#
_symmetry.space_group_name_H-M   'P 1'
#
loop_
_entity.id
_entity.type
_entity.pdbx_description
1 polymer ?
#
loop_
_entity_poly.entity_id
_entity_poly.type
_entity_poly.pdbx_seq_one_letter_code
_entity_poly.pdbx_strand_id
1 'polypeptide(L)'
;MKNKYLLVAQIGVVLLLSIALRTNACIAQARSQQDPVNSIYQYSVPIENRAAYLWIPPECKQVRGVIISLANLLERRWLEDPIIRKTAAQEGLGIIWVGPADRRIKKDIVFTADMNSGGGELLEKMLKDFANESGYKEIEFAPIIAMGHSANGQFAWQVPNWDPARTIAAIPVKTMPLPDKLGFEGVPICYIVGQTTEWPQFRVPDPAMQPGDRDFFWPVVTRSAVALREQSANNLLSVVVDPGGGHFDWSDRLARFISLFIHKACRYRLPQNQAKDSAVKLKPIDPKSGWLTDTGGMAPDAFRPAPYSAFKGSPGKAYWFFDEETAMAAAAFDGDRKPRKKQMLTFMQEGSPLPVAKQGFAPLKFEPERDGMGFRVEGAFLKVLPRELIGSGTPLGHAPGPIKFKLISGPAVQTGPDEFRIQFNRGDYGGDIWLQAEHPGNDQYRHAVQPAKLYIPAVLTSGKEQKITFPAIPDQKSSVKSIRLNAYSTSGLPVDYYVVSGPAIVQDGKLKIKQLPAGSKFPVKVTIVAYQWGRIIAPLYKSAQPLTLSFLLSK
;
A
#
# COMPACT_ATOMS: atom_id res chain seq x y z
N MET A 1 -0.16 -31.74 -57.04
CA MET A 1 0.64 -31.85 -55.81
C MET A 1 1.22 -30.52 -55.28
N LYS A 2 1.46 -29.51 -56.11
CA LYS A 2 2.05 -28.21 -55.66
C LYS A 2 1.14 -27.33 -54.79
N ASN A 3 -0.19 -27.45 -54.87
CA ASN A 3 -1.12 -26.59 -54.10
C ASN A 3 -1.37 -27.02 -52.63
N LYS A 4 -1.05 -28.26 -52.25
CA LYS A 4 -1.22 -28.71 -50.87
C LYS A 4 -0.11 -28.21 -49.93
N TYR A 5 1.10 -27.98 -50.43
CA TYR A 5 2.21 -27.48 -49.59
C TYR A 5 2.13 -25.97 -49.35
N LEU A 6 1.48 -25.19 -50.21
CA LEU A 6 1.29 -23.75 -49.98
C LEU A 6 0.27 -23.49 -48.88
N LEU A 7 -0.76 -24.32 -48.79
CA LEU A 7 -1.80 -24.17 -47.74
C LEU A 7 -1.31 -24.53 -46.33
N VAL A 8 -0.44 -25.56 -46.24
CA VAL A 8 0.15 -25.97 -44.97
C VAL A 8 1.17 -24.93 -44.46
N ALA A 9 1.93 -24.29 -45.37
CA ALA A 9 2.87 -23.23 -45.01
C ALA A 9 2.13 -21.94 -44.53
N GLN A 10 1.02 -21.59 -45.17
CA GLN A 10 0.22 -20.42 -44.73
C GLN A 10 -0.49 -20.66 -43.38
N ILE A 11 -0.98 -21.85 -43.11
CA ILE A 11 -1.60 -22.18 -41.82
C ILE A 11 -0.53 -22.20 -40.70
N GLY A 12 0.66 -22.71 -40.97
CA GLY A 12 1.78 -22.72 -40.03
C GLY A 12 2.26 -21.31 -39.65
N VAL A 13 2.34 -20.39 -40.63
CA VAL A 13 2.72 -18.98 -40.38
C VAL A 13 1.65 -18.22 -39.60
N VAL A 14 0.37 -18.45 -39.89
CA VAL A 14 -0.73 -17.83 -39.13
C VAL A 14 -0.81 -18.36 -37.71
N LEU A 15 -0.54 -19.65 -37.49
CA LEU A 15 -0.49 -20.23 -36.14
C LEU A 15 0.70 -19.68 -35.32
N LEU A 16 1.88 -19.57 -35.93
CA LEU A 16 3.07 -19.01 -35.28
C LEU A 16 2.92 -17.52 -34.99
N LEU A 17 2.28 -16.75 -35.87
CA LEU A 17 1.94 -15.33 -35.62
C LEU A 17 0.88 -15.17 -34.53
N SER A 18 -0.10 -16.08 -34.48
CA SER A 18 -1.12 -16.02 -33.43
C SER A 18 -0.59 -16.44 -32.04
N ILE A 19 0.38 -17.35 -31.99
CA ILE A 19 1.09 -17.73 -30.77
C ILE A 19 2.01 -16.59 -30.32
N ALA A 20 2.75 -15.97 -31.24
CA ALA A 20 3.63 -14.83 -30.94
C ALA A 20 2.82 -13.59 -30.48
N LEU A 21 1.64 -13.36 -31.05
CA LEU A 21 0.73 -12.28 -30.62
C LEU A 21 0.09 -12.59 -29.26
N ARG A 22 -0.25 -13.84 -28.96
CA ARG A 22 -0.77 -14.23 -27.65
C ARG A 22 0.31 -14.21 -26.56
N THR A 23 1.55 -14.60 -26.86
CA THR A 23 2.67 -14.47 -25.91
C THR A 23 3.03 -13.01 -25.66
N ASN A 24 3.02 -12.14 -26.66
CA ASN A 24 3.23 -10.70 -26.47
C ASN A 24 2.07 -10.03 -25.72
N ALA A 25 0.83 -10.47 -25.88
CA ALA A 25 -0.31 -9.98 -25.10
C ALA A 25 -0.25 -10.47 -23.63
N CYS A 26 0.18 -11.72 -23.37
CA CYS A 26 0.43 -12.21 -22.01
C CYS A 26 1.64 -11.51 -21.35
N ILE A 27 2.70 -11.23 -22.10
CA ILE A 27 3.86 -10.48 -21.60
C ILE A 27 3.51 -9.01 -21.34
N ALA A 28 2.60 -8.41 -22.12
CA ALA A 28 2.10 -7.07 -21.88
C ALA A 28 1.20 -6.98 -20.62
N GLN A 29 0.51 -8.05 -20.26
CA GLN A 29 -0.35 -8.13 -19.07
C GLN A 29 0.43 -8.44 -17.79
N ALA A 30 1.65 -8.97 -17.89
CA ALA A 30 2.57 -9.24 -16.77
C ALA A 30 3.47 -8.03 -16.41
N ARG A 31 3.39 -6.91 -17.15
CA ARG A 31 4.18 -5.72 -16.86
C ARG A 31 3.66 -5.01 -15.61
N SER A 32 4.41 -5.22 -14.55
CA SER A 32 4.54 -4.48 -13.28
C SER A 32 3.24 -4.11 -12.54
N GLN A 33 3.11 -4.67 -11.35
CA GLN A 33 2.09 -4.29 -10.35
C GLN A 33 2.19 -2.83 -9.86
N GLN A 34 3.23 -2.10 -10.22
CA GLN A 34 3.28 -0.65 -10.05
C GLN A 34 2.98 0.02 -11.38
N ASP A 35 1.72 0.47 -11.55
CA ASP A 35 1.39 1.37 -12.64
C ASP A 35 2.20 2.68 -12.46
N PRO A 36 3.13 3.02 -13.38
CA PRO A 36 3.92 4.24 -13.26
C PRO A 36 3.09 5.51 -13.09
N VAL A 37 1.87 5.52 -13.61
CA VAL A 37 0.93 6.65 -13.46
C VAL A 37 0.47 6.79 -12.01
N ASN A 38 0.27 5.69 -11.30
CA ASN A 38 -0.15 5.74 -9.90
C ASN A 38 0.97 6.12 -8.93
N SER A 39 2.23 6.08 -9.36
CA SER A 39 3.36 6.56 -8.56
C SER A 39 3.61 8.08 -8.68
N ILE A 40 2.78 8.82 -9.43
CA ILE A 40 2.91 10.27 -9.58
C ILE A 40 2.51 10.98 -8.28
N TYR A 41 3.35 11.95 -7.89
CA TYR A 41 3.01 13.00 -6.93
C TYR A 41 3.46 14.31 -7.56
N GLN A 42 2.50 15.17 -7.87
CA GLN A 42 2.78 16.41 -8.62
C GLN A 42 3.57 17.42 -7.79
N TYR A 43 3.40 17.40 -6.47
CA TYR A 43 3.98 18.38 -5.57
C TYR A 43 4.73 17.70 -4.44
N SER A 44 5.76 18.38 -3.92
CA SER A 44 6.45 17.96 -2.70
C SER A 44 6.85 19.17 -1.87
N VAL A 45 6.76 19.01 -0.55
CA VAL A 45 7.21 20.01 0.41
C VAL A 45 8.13 19.36 1.45
N PRO A 46 9.12 20.08 1.97
CA PRO A 46 9.94 19.59 3.06
C PRO A 46 9.10 19.61 4.36
N ILE A 47 9.30 18.57 5.18
CA ILE A 47 8.76 18.51 6.51
C ILE A 47 9.81 17.94 7.45
N GLU A 48 10.49 18.81 8.20
CA GLU A 48 11.64 18.49 9.03
C GLU A 48 12.72 17.73 8.22
N ASN A 49 13.12 16.56 8.66
CA ASN A 49 14.08 15.69 7.97
C ASN A 49 13.44 14.75 6.93
N ARG A 50 12.19 15.05 6.50
CA ARG A 50 11.41 14.26 5.55
C ARG A 50 10.97 15.14 4.37
N ALA A 51 10.42 14.48 3.36
CA ALA A 51 9.63 15.14 2.33
C ALA A 51 8.22 14.56 2.33
N ALA A 52 7.23 15.42 2.22
CA ALA A 52 5.87 15.03 1.95
C ALA A 52 5.56 15.19 0.46
N TYR A 53 4.72 14.33 -0.07
CA TYR A 53 4.37 14.25 -1.49
C TYR A 53 2.85 14.30 -1.64
N LEU A 54 2.38 15.16 -2.52
CA LEU A 54 0.95 15.36 -2.79
C LEU A 54 0.60 14.94 -4.21
N TRP A 55 -0.38 14.06 -4.31
CA TRP A 55 -1.09 13.77 -5.55
C TRP A 55 -2.50 14.37 -5.50
N ILE A 56 -2.87 15.06 -6.57
CA ILE A 56 -4.22 15.57 -6.81
C ILE A 56 -4.73 14.90 -8.09
N PRO A 57 -6.00 14.42 -8.12
CA PRO A 57 -6.56 13.85 -9.34
C PRO A 57 -6.51 14.84 -10.51
N PRO A 58 -6.14 14.41 -11.74
CA PRO A 58 -5.98 15.33 -12.88
C PRO A 58 -7.22 16.19 -13.18
N GLU A 59 -8.41 15.62 -13.06
CA GLU A 59 -9.69 16.32 -13.32
C GLU A 59 -10.24 17.07 -12.11
N CYS A 60 -9.52 17.06 -10.98
CA CYS A 60 -9.97 17.68 -9.74
C CYS A 60 -9.99 19.21 -9.88
N LYS A 61 -11.19 19.81 -9.70
CA LYS A 61 -11.37 21.28 -9.69
C LYS A 61 -11.30 21.88 -8.30
N GLN A 62 -11.52 21.07 -7.28
CA GLN A 62 -11.47 21.43 -5.86
C GLN A 62 -11.15 20.18 -5.04
N VAL A 63 -10.14 20.28 -4.17
CA VAL A 63 -9.79 19.23 -3.22
C VAL A 63 -10.76 19.29 -2.05
N ARG A 64 -11.61 18.27 -1.90
CA ARG A 64 -12.67 18.22 -0.88
C ARG A 64 -12.18 17.65 0.47
N GLY A 65 -11.02 17.03 0.48
CA GLY A 65 -10.37 16.43 1.63
C GLY A 65 -9.08 15.76 1.22
N VAL A 66 -8.32 15.26 2.16
CA VAL A 66 -7.05 14.60 1.91
C VAL A 66 -6.95 13.26 2.65
N ILE A 67 -6.39 12.24 1.98
CA ILE A 67 -5.94 11.00 2.62
C ILE A 67 -4.47 11.18 2.97
N ILE A 68 -4.11 10.98 4.24
CA ILE A 68 -2.73 11.16 4.71
C ILE A 68 -2.22 9.87 5.32
N SER A 69 -1.01 9.46 4.93
CA SER A 69 -0.27 8.37 5.57
C SER A 69 1.21 8.69 5.71
N LEU A 70 1.81 8.19 6.79
CA LEU A 70 3.24 8.34 7.08
C LEU A 70 3.97 7.08 6.67
N ALA A 71 5.15 7.20 6.04
CA ALA A 71 5.90 6.07 5.54
C ALA A 71 6.31 5.09 6.65
N ASN A 72 5.92 3.83 6.48
CA ASN A 72 6.43 2.67 7.20
C ASN A 72 6.69 1.54 6.19
N LEU A 73 5.71 0.64 5.96
CA LEU A 73 5.87 -0.47 5.03
C LEU A 73 4.81 -0.47 3.92
N LEU A 74 3.52 -0.44 4.30
CA LEU A 74 2.41 -0.61 3.36
C LEU A 74 1.88 0.73 2.81
N GLU A 75 2.20 1.86 3.43
CA GLU A 75 1.56 3.15 3.15
C GLU A 75 1.72 3.59 1.71
N ARG A 76 2.93 3.50 1.16
CA ARG A 76 3.15 3.80 -0.26
C ARG A 76 2.35 2.86 -1.15
N ARG A 77 2.27 1.56 -0.78
CA ARG A 77 1.56 0.54 -1.55
C ARG A 77 0.08 0.87 -1.69
N TRP A 78 -0.60 1.26 -0.61
CA TRP A 78 -2.03 1.60 -0.71
C TRP A 78 -2.28 3.00 -1.28
N LEU A 79 -1.44 3.99 -0.98
CA LEU A 79 -1.61 5.35 -1.54
C LEU A 79 -1.37 5.40 -3.06
N GLU A 80 -0.60 4.46 -3.58
CA GLU A 80 -0.36 4.26 -5.01
C GLU A 80 -1.25 3.15 -5.61
N ASP A 81 -2.13 2.53 -4.83
CA ASP A 81 -3.05 1.50 -5.30
C ASP A 81 -4.09 2.11 -6.26
N PRO A 82 -4.27 1.55 -7.47
CA PRO A 82 -5.19 2.11 -8.47
C PRO A 82 -6.65 2.14 -7.99
N ILE A 83 -7.06 1.19 -7.13
CA ILE A 83 -8.42 1.14 -6.57
C ILE A 83 -8.61 2.32 -5.61
N ILE A 84 -7.65 2.56 -4.71
CA ILE A 84 -7.71 3.67 -3.77
C ILE A 84 -7.63 5.02 -4.50
N ARG A 85 -6.72 5.18 -5.48
CA ARG A 85 -6.62 6.41 -6.27
C ARG A 85 -7.86 6.70 -7.11
N LYS A 86 -8.51 5.66 -7.64
CA LYS A 86 -9.78 5.83 -8.35
C LYS A 86 -10.85 6.39 -7.42
N THR A 87 -10.99 5.86 -6.22
CA THR A 87 -11.95 6.36 -5.24
C THR A 87 -11.59 7.77 -4.78
N ALA A 88 -10.33 8.05 -4.50
CA ALA A 88 -9.90 9.40 -4.18
C ALA A 88 -10.24 10.41 -5.30
N ALA A 89 -10.06 10.01 -6.56
CA ALA A 89 -10.46 10.84 -7.71
C ALA A 89 -11.98 11.07 -7.77
N GLN A 90 -12.80 10.05 -7.55
CA GLN A 90 -14.25 10.13 -7.54
C GLN A 90 -14.78 11.04 -6.43
N GLU A 91 -14.13 11.02 -5.26
CA GLU A 91 -14.52 11.82 -4.10
C GLU A 91 -13.86 13.22 -4.06
N GLY A 92 -12.98 13.53 -5.04
CA GLY A 92 -12.24 14.79 -5.07
C GLY A 92 -11.20 14.90 -3.93
N LEU A 93 -10.59 13.80 -3.54
CA LEU A 93 -9.59 13.77 -2.47
C LEU A 93 -8.18 13.90 -3.03
N GLY A 94 -7.35 14.72 -2.36
CA GLY A 94 -5.90 14.65 -2.48
C GLY A 94 -5.33 13.46 -1.71
N ILE A 95 -4.15 12.97 -2.11
CA ILE A 95 -3.41 11.93 -1.38
C ILE A 95 -2.07 12.50 -0.97
N ILE A 96 -1.76 12.44 0.31
CA ILE A 96 -0.49 12.90 0.87
C ILE A 96 0.26 11.70 1.47
N TRP A 97 1.46 11.48 0.98
CA TRP A 97 2.40 10.54 1.55
C TRP A 97 3.55 11.30 2.20
N VAL A 98 3.69 11.18 3.52
CA VAL A 98 4.87 11.67 4.22
C VAL A 98 5.93 10.59 4.14
N GLY A 99 6.98 10.85 3.36
CA GLY A 99 8.06 9.91 3.11
C GLY A 99 8.86 9.54 4.36
N PRO A 100 9.74 8.54 4.28
CA PRO A 100 10.61 8.17 5.39
C PRO A 100 11.59 9.29 5.73
N ALA A 101 12.06 9.29 6.98
CA ALA A 101 13.12 10.20 7.40
C ALA A 101 14.41 9.93 6.63
N ASP A 102 15.07 10.98 6.20
CA ASP A 102 16.43 10.87 5.68
C ASP A 102 17.38 10.57 6.84
N ARG A 103 17.80 9.31 6.95
CA ARG A 103 18.67 8.84 8.04
C ARG A 103 20.05 9.50 8.10
N ARG A 104 20.42 10.26 7.06
CA ARG A 104 21.66 11.06 7.03
C ARG A 104 21.52 12.34 7.85
N ILE A 105 20.29 12.77 8.12
CA ILE A 105 19.97 13.95 8.92
C ILE A 105 19.69 13.48 10.35
N LYS A 106 20.59 13.83 11.29
CA LYS A 106 20.55 13.37 12.68
C LYS A 106 19.41 13.92 13.56
N LYS A 107 18.58 14.84 13.05
CA LYS A 107 17.52 15.47 13.83
C LYS A 107 16.24 14.65 13.72
N ASP A 108 15.97 13.84 14.73
CA ASP A 108 14.73 13.07 14.84
C ASP A 108 13.65 13.95 15.49
N ILE A 109 12.74 14.47 14.67
CA ILE A 109 11.44 14.93 15.17
C ILE A 109 10.45 13.84 14.74
N VAL A 110 9.86 13.20 15.74
CA VAL A 110 8.91 12.10 15.51
C VAL A 110 7.55 12.73 15.18
N PHE A 111 7.31 12.97 13.90
CA PHE A 111 5.99 13.42 13.39
C PHE A 111 4.82 12.49 13.82
N THR A 112 5.10 11.33 14.36
CA THR A 112 4.12 10.27 14.56
C THR A 112 3.60 10.13 15.98
N ALA A 113 4.33 10.59 16.98
CA ALA A 113 4.09 10.10 18.32
C ALA A 113 3.05 10.91 19.09
N ASP A 114 2.93 12.21 18.82
CA ASP A 114 2.03 13.07 19.60
C ASP A 114 1.60 14.30 18.79
N MET A 115 0.38 14.24 18.29
CA MET A 115 -0.23 15.36 17.55
C MET A 115 -0.40 16.61 18.43
N ASN A 116 -0.50 16.44 19.75
CA ASN A 116 -0.64 17.53 20.71
C ASN A 116 0.71 18.12 21.15
N SER A 117 1.84 17.46 20.80
CA SER A 117 3.20 17.92 21.16
C SER A 117 4.00 18.36 19.92
N GLY A 118 3.38 19.11 19.02
CA GLY A 118 4.01 19.69 17.85
C GLY A 118 3.69 18.98 16.53
N GLY A 119 3.15 17.75 16.57
CA GLY A 119 2.76 17.01 15.35
C GLY A 119 1.61 17.68 14.60
N GLY A 120 0.67 18.28 15.31
CA GLY A 120 -0.46 19.02 14.74
C GLY A 120 0.00 20.26 13.97
N GLU A 121 0.86 21.07 14.57
CA GLU A 121 1.42 22.27 13.93
C GLU A 121 2.24 21.92 12.68
N LEU A 122 2.99 20.81 12.71
CA LEU A 122 3.71 20.34 11.53
C LEU A 122 2.74 19.89 10.42
N LEU A 123 1.64 19.23 10.78
CA LEU A 123 0.60 18.81 9.84
C LEU A 123 -0.08 20.04 9.20
N GLU A 124 -0.46 21.03 10.00
CA GLU A 124 -1.04 22.29 9.50
C GLU A 124 -0.08 23.02 8.57
N LYS A 125 1.18 23.16 8.99
CA LYS A 125 2.22 23.77 8.17
C LYS A 125 2.37 23.03 6.84
N MET A 126 2.42 21.71 6.84
CA MET A 126 2.51 20.88 5.62
C MET A 126 1.33 21.13 4.68
N LEU A 127 0.11 21.18 5.20
CA LEU A 127 -1.09 21.42 4.39
C LEU A 127 -1.07 22.84 3.79
N LYS A 128 -0.66 23.84 4.55
CA LYS A 128 -0.48 25.22 4.08
C LYS A 128 0.59 25.31 3.00
N ASP A 129 1.73 24.64 3.18
CA ASP A 129 2.80 24.61 2.19
C ASP A 129 2.31 23.96 0.88
N PHE A 130 1.53 22.85 0.97
CA PHE A 130 0.91 22.25 -0.21
C PHE A 130 -0.14 23.14 -0.88
N ALA A 131 -0.94 23.87 -0.11
CA ALA A 131 -1.88 24.84 -0.66
C ALA A 131 -1.17 25.92 -1.48
N ASN A 132 -0.06 26.43 -0.95
CA ASN A 132 0.77 27.44 -1.61
C ASN A 132 1.48 26.91 -2.87
N GLU A 133 2.03 25.69 -2.80
CA GLU A 133 2.78 25.06 -3.89
C GLU A 133 1.84 24.64 -5.04
N SER A 134 0.72 24.02 -4.72
CA SER A 134 -0.21 23.48 -5.72
C SER A 134 -1.16 24.51 -6.32
N GLY A 135 -1.48 25.57 -5.58
CA GLY A 135 -2.52 26.55 -5.92
C GLY A 135 -3.93 26.16 -5.46
N TYR A 136 -4.10 24.99 -4.88
CA TYR A 136 -5.35 24.55 -4.28
C TYR A 136 -5.44 25.03 -2.83
N LYS A 137 -5.87 26.26 -2.65
CA LYS A 137 -5.89 26.95 -1.34
C LYS A 137 -6.67 26.20 -0.27
N GLU A 138 -7.73 25.49 -0.67
CA GLU A 138 -8.56 24.69 0.21
C GLU A 138 -7.81 23.55 0.92
N ILE A 139 -6.64 23.14 0.45
CA ILE A 139 -5.83 22.11 1.11
C ILE A 139 -5.41 22.55 2.51
N GLU A 140 -5.18 23.84 2.74
CA GLU A 140 -4.86 24.37 4.08
C GLU A 140 -5.96 24.00 5.10
N PHE A 141 -7.22 23.95 4.66
CA PHE A 141 -8.39 23.68 5.50
C PHE A 141 -9.01 22.29 5.26
N ALA A 142 -8.39 21.47 4.42
CA ALA A 142 -8.98 20.21 3.97
C ALA A 142 -9.26 19.25 5.13
N PRO A 143 -10.43 18.64 5.19
CA PRO A 143 -10.71 17.53 6.09
C PRO A 143 -9.84 16.32 5.77
N ILE A 144 -9.58 15.49 6.80
CA ILE A 144 -8.54 14.45 6.76
C ILE A 144 -9.15 13.06 6.91
N ILE A 145 -8.69 12.12 6.08
CA ILE A 145 -8.76 10.68 6.32
C ILE A 145 -7.35 10.24 6.73
N ALA A 146 -7.18 9.84 7.99
CA ALA A 146 -5.90 9.39 8.51
C ALA A 146 -5.76 7.87 8.35
N MET A 147 -4.70 7.40 7.67
CA MET A 147 -4.40 5.98 7.52
C MET A 147 -2.98 5.69 8.03
N GLY A 148 -2.79 4.52 8.63
CA GLY A 148 -1.45 4.14 9.08
C GLY A 148 -1.31 2.65 9.35
N HIS A 149 -0.15 2.09 9.03
CA HIS A 149 0.20 0.69 9.21
C HIS A 149 1.15 0.48 10.39
N SER A 150 0.92 -0.59 11.14
CA SER A 150 1.86 -1.05 12.16
C SER A 150 2.19 0.07 13.17
N ALA A 151 3.45 0.43 13.35
CA ALA A 151 3.88 1.52 14.23
C ALA A 151 3.24 2.87 13.84
N ASN A 152 3.08 3.15 12.54
CA ASN A 152 2.46 4.38 12.06
C ASN A 152 0.91 4.35 12.10
N GLY A 153 0.32 3.23 12.51
CA GLY A 153 -1.10 3.17 12.83
C GLY A 153 -1.51 4.10 13.96
N GLN A 154 -0.55 4.48 14.82
CA GLN A 154 -0.77 5.51 15.85
C GLN A 154 -1.20 6.86 15.25
N PHE A 155 -0.67 7.23 14.08
CA PHE A 155 -1.11 8.43 13.37
C PHE A 155 -2.62 8.41 13.09
N ALA A 156 -3.17 7.27 12.67
CA ALA A 156 -4.61 7.14 12.42
C ALA A 156 -5.46 7.31 13.69
N TRP A 157 -4.92 7.03 14.87
CA TRP A 157 -5.57 7.29 16.16
C TRP A 157 -5.38 8.73 16.65
N GLN A 158 -4.20 9.29 16.46
CA GLN A 158 -3.83 10.59 16.99
C GLN A 158 -4.50 11.76 16.26
N VAL A 159 -4.70 11.64 14.92
CA VAL A 159 -5.35 12.71 14.16
C VAL A 159 -6.78 12.98 14.63
N PRO A 160 -7.68 11.98 14.76
CA PRO A 160 -9.02 12.25 15.29
C PRO A 160 -9.02 12.63 16.77
N ASN A 161 -8.02 12.24 17.54
CA ASN A 161 -7.88 12.65 18.95
C ASN A 161 -7.42 14.12 19.07
N TRP A 162 -6.67 14.61 18.11
CA TRP A 162 -6.20 16.00 18.04
C TRP A 162 -7.26 16.92 17.44
N ASP A 163 -7.83 16.58 16.29
CA ASP A 163 -8.85 17.39 15.61
C ASP A 163 -10.00 16.51 15.06
N PRO A 164 -10.94 16.10 15.91
CA PRO A 164 -12.09 15.30 15.48
C PRO A 164 -13.03 16.06 14.53
N ALA A 165 -13.08 17.41 14.66
CA ALA A 165 -13.93 18.26 13.82
C ALA A 165 -13.45 18.28 12.35
N ARG A 166 -12.16 18.08 12.13
CA ARG A 166 -11.52 18.03 10.79
C ARG A 166 -11.32 16.60 10.28
N THR A 167 -11.58 15.58 11.09
CA THR A 167 -11.36 14.18 10.69
C THR A 167 -12.59 13.57 10.04
N ILE A 168 -12.51 13.23 8.76
CA ILE A 168 -13.57 12.52 8.02
C ILE A 168 -13.69 11.09 8.54
N ALA A 169 -12.57 10.40 8.67
CA ALA A 169 -12.46 9.02 9.16
C ALA A 169 -11.03 8.67 9.55
N ALA A 170 -10.86 7.59 10.31
CA ALA A 170 -9.57 6.99 10.62
C ALA A 170 -9.53 5.51 10.21
N ILE A 171 -8.39 5.08 9.62
CA ILE A 171 -8.20 3.71 9.14
C ILE A 171 -6.86 3.17 9.67
N PRO A 172 -6.81 2.75 10.94
CA PRO A 172 -5.66 2.05 11.49
C PRO A 172 -5.59 0.63 10.92
N VAL A 173 -4.44 0.27 10.34
CA VAL A 173 -4.23 -1.00 9.63
C VAL A 173 -3.15 -1.81 10.31
N LYS A 174 -3.50 -3.01 10.81
CA LYS A 174 -2.55 -3.98 11.36
C LYS A 174 -1.61 -3.36 12.39
N THR A 175 -2.16 -2.50 13.25
CA THR A 175 -1.45 -1.69 14.23
C THR A 175 -1.54 -2.25 15.65
N MET A 176 -1.02 -1.51 16.63
CA MET A 176 -1.07 -1.83 18.05
C MET A 176 -2.52 -2.03 18.54
N PRO A 177 -2.75 -2.68 19.69
CA PRO A 177 -4.07 -2.79 20.29
C PRO A 177 -4.80 -1.43 20.36
N LEU A 178 -6.11 -1.50 20.30
CA LEU A 178 -6.97 -0.34 20.51
C LEU A 178 -6.68 0.31 21.87
N PRO A 179 -6.75 1.64 21.99
CA PRO A 179 -6.64 2.31 23.28
C PRO A 179 -7.83 1.95 24.19
N ASP A 180 -7.64 2.03 25.50
CA ASP A 180 -8.71 1.73 26.46
C ASP A 180 -9.86 2.76 26.42
N LYS A 181 -9.59 3.97 25.92
CA LYS A 181 -10.55 5.05 25.76
C LYS A 181 -10.21 5.87 24.51
N LEU A 182 -11.24 6.27 23.76
CA LEU A 182 -11.10 7.26 22.70
C LEU A 182 -11.23 8.67 23.28
N GLY A 183 -10.35 9.59 22.85
CA GLY A 183 -10.43 11.01 23.22
C GLY A 183 -11.41 11.82 22.36
N PHE A 184 -12.19 11.16 21.51
CA PHE A 184 -13.11 11.76 20.54
C PHE A 184 -14.33 10.87 20.32
N GLU A 185 -15.41 11.47 19.83
CA GLU A 185 -16.64 10.76 19.45
C GLU A 185 -17.10 11.19 18.05
N GLY A 186 -17.97 10.38 17.42
CA GLY A 186 -18.61 10.70 16.15
C GLY A 186 -17.70 10.65 14.92
N VAL A 187 -16.46 10.22 15.07
CA VAL A 187 -15.55 9.97 13.94
C VAL A 187 -15.59 8.49 13.57
N PRO A 188 -15.92 8.14 12.31
CA PRO A 188 -15.91 6.76 11.87
C PRO A 188 -14.50 6.17 11.85
N ILE A 189 -14.35 5.00 12.44
CA ILE A 189 -13.07 4.28 12.49
C ILE A 189 -13.24 2.91 11.87
N CYS A 190 -12.33 2.55 10.95
CA CYS A 190 -12.23 1.19 10.44
C CYS A 190 -10.89 0.59 10.84
N TYR A 191 -10.89 -0.19 11.92
CA TYR A 191 -9.70 -0.92 12.33
C TYR A 191 -9.59 -2.21 11.50
N ILE A 192 -8.48 -2.37 10.80
CA ILE A 192 -8.18 -3.56 10.02
C ILE A 192 -7.11 -4.38 10.73
N VAL A 193 -7.35 -5.67 10.92
CA VAL A 193 -6.41 -6.60 11.55
C VAL A 193 -6.23 -7.83 10.66
N GLY A 194 -5.01 -8.34 10.54
CA GLY A 194 -4.74 -9.61 9.88
C GLY A 194 -5.22 -10.79 10.74
N GLN A 195 -5.72 -11.83 10.11
CA GLN A 195 -6.14 -13.04 10.82
C GLN A 195 -4.95 -13.77 11.45
N THR A 196 -3.79 -13.76 10.78
CA THR A 196 -2.62 -14.55 11.16
C THR A 196 -1.39 -13.65 11.35
N THR A 197 -0.34 -14.17 12.00
CA THR A 197 0.99 -13.54 12.10
C THR A 197 1.06 -12.10 12.60
N GLU A 198 -0.02 -11.59 13.20
CA GLU A 198 -0.04 -10.27 13.86
C GLU A 198 0.62 -10.35 15.24
N TRP A 199 1.19 -9.29 15.69
CA TRP A 199 1.69 -8.95 17.05
C TRP A 199 1.89 -10.15 18.00
N PRO A 200 2.97 -10.94 17.90
CA PRO A 200 3.18 -12.19 18.65
C PRO A 200 3.00 -12.07 20.17
N GLN A 201 3.32 -10.90 20.73
CA GLN A 201 3.25 -10.63 22.17
C GLN A 201 1.83 -10.44 22.71
N PHE A 202 0.85 -10.21 21.85
CA PHE A 202 -0.54 -9.96 22.24
C PHE A 202 -1.51 -11.06 21.83
N ARG A 203 -1.02 -12.14 21.24
CA ARG A 203 -1.88 -13.24 20.77
C ARG A 203 -2.48 -14.00 21.94
N VAL A 204 -3.71 -14.49 21.71
CA VAL A 204 -4.45 -15.34 22.63
C VAL A 204 -5.00 -16.56 21.92
N PRO A 205 -5.22 -17.70 22.63
CA PRO A 205 -5.93 -18.84 22.08
C PRO A 205 -7.33 -18.46 21.59
N ASP A 206 -7.74 -19.08 20.48
CA ASP A 206 -9.09 -18.98 19.94
C ASP A 206 -9.74 -20.36 19.95
N PRO A 207 -10.97 -20.54 20.48
CA PRO A 207 -11.68 -21.82 20.44
C PRO A 207 -11.89 -22.38 19.04
N ALA A 208 -11.91 -21.53 18.00
CA ALA A 208 -12.03 -21.94 16.60
C ALA A 208 -10.68 -22.32 15.94
N MET A 209 -9.60 -22.43 16.71
CA MET A 209 -8.28 -22.81 16.19
C MET A 209 -8.30 -24.19 15.55
N GLN A 210 -7.68 -24.28 14.38
CA GLN A 210 -7.44 -25.55 13.69
C GLN A 210 -5.97 -25.97 13.88
N PRO A 211 -5.64 -27.26 13.64
CA PRO A 211 -4.24 -27.69 13.63
C PRO A 211 -3.37 -26.76 12.78
N GLY A 212 -2.27 -26.30 13.35
CA GLY A 212 -1.35 -25.35 12.72
C GLY A 212 -1.71 -23.87 12.86
N ASP A 213 -2.83 -23.51 13.44
CA ASP A 213 -3.06 -22.13 13.86
C ASP A 213 -2.21 -21.85 15.11
N ARG A 214 -1.73 -20.63 15.21
CA ARG A 214 -1.17 -20.08 16.46
C ARG A 214 -2.24 -19.25 17.13
N ASP A 215 -1.97 -18.85 18.37
CA ASP A 215 -2.78 -17.82 19.02
C ASP A 215 -2.95 -16.62 18.09
N PHE A 216 -4.13 -16.01 18.12
CA PHE A 216 -4.49 -14.89 17.26
C PHE A 216 -4.50 -13.57 18.02
N PHE A 217 -4.19 -12.49 17.31
CA PHE A 217 -4.28 -11.14 17.84
C PHE A 217 -5.69 -10.54 17.68
N TRP A 218 -6.42 -10.88 16.61
CA TRP A 218 -7.73 -10.30 16.34
C TRP A 218 -8.76 -10.46 17.48
N PRO A 219 -8.77 -11.55 18.32
CA PRO A 219 -9.68 -11.62 19.45
C PRO A 219 -9.39 -10.57 20.54
N VAL A 220 -8.13 -10.14 20.66
CA VAL A 220 -7.76 -9.03 21.55
C VAL A 220 -8.35 -7.74 21.04
N VAL A 221 -8.20 -7.47 19.73
CA VAL A 221 -8.78 -6.30 19.06
C VAL A 221 -10.30 -6.29 19.22
N THR A 222 -10.97 -7.43 19.05
CA THR A 222 -12.42 -7.57 19.23
C THR A 222 -12.85 -7.19 20.65
N ARG A 223 -12.19 -7.71 21.68
CA ARG A 223 -12.51 -7.37 23.08
C ARG A 223 -12.35 -5.88 23.36
N SER A 224 -11.25 -5.28 22.90
CA SER A 224 -11.01 -3.84 23.07
C SER A 224 -12.03 -3.00 22.30
N ALA A 225 -12.40 -3.42 21.09
CA ALA A 225 -13.42 -2.74 20.29
C ALA A 225 -14.80 -2.78 20.97
N VAL A 226 -15.19 -3.93 21.52
CA VAL A 226 -16.43 -4.09 22.29
C VAL A 226 -16.41 -3.17 23.51
N ALA A 227 -15.31 -3.17 24.29
CA ALA A 227 -15.19 -2.30 25.46
C ALA A 227 -15.34 -0.81 25.10
N LEU A 228 -14.77 -0.37 23.98
CA LEU A 228 -14.94 1.00 23.48
C LEU A 228 -16.38 1.28 23.02
N ARG A 229 -17.03 0.33 22.37
CA ARG A 229 -18.43 0.46 21.93
C ARG A 229 -19.40 0.53 23.11
N GLU A 230 -19.13 -0.22 24.19
CA GLU A 230 -19.93 -0.18 25.42
C GLU A 230 -19.78 1.14 26.17
N GLN A 231 -18.64 1.85 26.05
CA GLN A 231 -18.44 3.16 26.66
C GLN A 231 -19.31 4.25 26.03
N SER A 232 -19.52 4.23 24.71
CA SER A 232 -20.34 5.20 24.00
C SER A 232 -20.87 4.65 22.67
N ALA A 233 -22.15 4.87 22.41
CA ALA A 233 -22.73 4.60 21.09
C ALA A 233 -22.10 5.46 19.99
N ASN A 234 -21.56 6.64 20.34
CA ASN A 234 -20.90 7.56 19.42
C ASN A 234 -19.47 7.10 19.02
N ASN A 235 -18.95 6.05 19.63
CA ASN A 235 -17.73 5.39 19.15
C ASN A 235 -18.06 4.58 17.89
N LEU A 236 -18.04 5.21 16.71
CA LEU A 236 -18.41 4.65 15.42
C LEU A 236 -17.32 3.71 14.90
N LEU A 237 -17.13 2.58 15.60
CA LEU A 237 -16.01 1.67 15.42
C LEU A 237 -16.40 0.42 14.64
N SER A 238 -15.72 0.24 13.52
CA SER A 238 -15.73 -0.97 12.69
C SER A 238 -14.44 -1.74 12.88
N VAL A 239 -14.51 -3.08 12.94
CA VAL A 239 -13.34 -3.96 12.87
C VAL A 239 -13.52 -4.93 11.72
N VAL A 240 -12.47 -5.11 10.93
CA VAL A 240 -12.42 -6.07 9.83
C VAL A 240 -11.19 -6.94 9.98
N VAL A 241 -11.43 -8.25 10.05
CA VAL A 241 -10.37 -9.25 10.08
C VAL A 241 -10.07 -9.70 8.66
N ASP A 242 -8.84 -9.48 8.18
CA ASP A 242 -8.40 -9.86 6.83
C ASP A 242 -8.07 -11.37 6.79
N PRO A 243 -8.96 -12.23 6.21
CA PRO A 243 -8.81 -13.67 6.31
C PRO A 243 -7.61 -14.19 5.51
N GLY A 244 -6.79 -15.00 6.16
CA GLY A 244 -5.52 -15.49 5.61
C GLY A 244 -4.43 -14.43 5.55
N GLY A 245 -4.76 -13.16 5.76
CA GLY A 245 -3.82 -12.07 5.83
C GLY A 245 -3.04 -12.03 7.14
N GLY A 246 -1.85 -11.44 7.11
CA GLY A 246 -0.97 -11.23 8.26
C GLY A 246 -0.56 -9.77 8.37
N HIS A 247 0.58 -9.53 9.03
CA HIS A 247 1.04 -8.17 9.31
C HIS A 247 1.61 -7.44 8.07
N PHE A 248 2.22 -8.18 7.13
CA PHE A 248 3.06 -7.60 6.06
C PHE A 248 2.49 -7.79 4.65
N ASP A 249 1.21 -8.04 4.50
CA ASP A 249 0.57 -8.29 3.21
C ASP A 249 -0.48 -7.24 2.84
N TRP A 250 -0.74 -7.17 1.56
CA TRP A 250 -1.75 -6.32 0.95
C TRP A 250 -2.49 -7.07 -0.16
N SER A 251 -3.81 -6.90 -0.26
CA SER A 251 -4.62 -7.54 -1.28
C SER A 251 -5.58 -6.56 -1.95
N ASP A 252 -5.93 -6.83 -3.22
CA ASP A 252 -6.95 -6.07 -3.95
C ASP A 252 -8.32 -6.13 -3.27
N ARG A 253 -8.59 -7.22 -2.56
CA ARG A 253 -9.82 -7.37 -1.78
C ARG A 253 -9.86 -6.37 -0.64
N LEU A 254 -8.77 -6.25 0.10
CA LEU A 254 -8.62 -5.27 1.17
C LEU A 254 -8.68 -3.85 0.61
N ALA A 255 -8.01 -3.58 -0.52
CA ALA A 255 -8.06 -2.30 -1.21
C ALA A 255 -9.51 -1.91 -1.57
N ARG A 256 -10.31 -2.85 -2.09
CA ARG A 256 -11.73 -2.61 -2.42
C ARG A 256 -12.57 -2.28 -1.19
N PHE A 257 -12.36 -2.99 -0.08
CA PHE A 257 -13.08 -2.70 1.16
C PHE A 257 -12.72 -1.32 1.73
N ILE A 258 -11.44 -0.99 1.81
CA ILE A 258 -10.97 0.34 2.25
C ILE A 258 -11.54 1.43 1.34
N SER A 259 -11.53 1.20 0.03
CA SER A 259 -12.09 2.09 -0.98
C SER A 259 -13.58 2.35 -0.74
N LEU A 260 -14.38 1.31 -0.46
CA LEU A 260 -15.79 1.44 -0.08
C LEU A 260 -15.95 2.25 1.21
N PHE A 261 -15.14 1.98 2.23
CA PHE A 261 -15.20 2.70 3.50
C PHE A 261 -14.86 4.19 3.31
N ILE A 262 -13.84 4.54 2.53
CA ILE A 262 -13.47 5.92 2.17
C ILE A 262 -14.65 6.61 1.45
N HIS A 263 -15.22 5.96 0.45
CA HIS A 263 -16.38 6.49 -0.29
C HIS A 263 -17.54 6.82 0.67
N LYS A 264 -17.92 5.89 1.55
CA LYS A 264 -19.01 6.11 2.49
C LYS A 264 -18.67 7.19 3.52
N ALA A 265 -17.45 7.20 4.05
CA ALA A 265 -17.02 8.25 4.96
C ALA A 265 -17.17 9.65 4.33
N CYS A 266 -16.75 9.81 3.07
CA CYS A 266 -16.94 11.05 2.33
C CYS A 266 -18.41 11.40 2.15
N ARG A 267 -19.24 10.45 1.71
CA ARG A 267 -20.68 10.65 1.47
C ARG A 267 -21.42 11.05 2.75
N TYR A 268 -21.10 10.44 3.88
CA TYR A 268 -21.78 10.70 5.14
C TYR A 268 -21.24 11.94 5.88
N ARG A 269 -19.95 12.29 5.71
CA ARG A 269 -19.30 13.36 6.47
C ARG A 269 -19.11 14.65 5.67
N LEU A 270 -18.78 14.58 4.37
CA LEU A 270 -18.50 15.78 3.58
C LEU A 270 -19.80 16.49 3.16
N PRO A 271 -19.90 17.82 3.32
CA PRO A 271 -20.99 18.60 2.70
C PRO A 271 -20.81 18.60 1.17
N GLN A 272 -21.92 18.79 0.44
CA GLN A 272 -21.88 18.87 -1.02
C GLN A 272 -21.10 20.10 -1.50
N ASN A 273 -21.36 21.25 -0.88
CA ASN A 273 -20.68 22.51 -1.17
C ASN A 273 -19.67 22.81 -0.07
N GLN A 274 -18.46 23.16 -0.45
CA GLN A 274 -17.38 23.51 0.46
C GLN A 274 -16.77 24.84 0.04
N ALA A 275 -16.52 25.72 1.01
CA ALA A 275 -15.74 26.91 0.81
C ALA A 275 -14.26 26.54 0.53
N LYS A 276 -13.56 27.39 -0.24
CA LYS A 276 -12.15 27.15 -0.58
C LYS A 276 -11.16 27.81 0.37
N ASP A 277 -11.63 28.68 1.22
CA ASP A 277 -10.85 29.61 2.05
C ASP A 277 -11.15 29.53 3.54
N SER A 278 -11.86 28.50 3.95
CA SER A 278 -12.24 28.31 5.34
C SER A 278 -12.41 26.84 5.71
N ALA A 279 -12.40 26.54 7.01
CA ALA A 279 -12.59 25.20 7.53
C ALA A 279 -13.95 24.61 7.12
N VAL A 280 -13.92 23.34 6.74
CA VAL A 280 -15.10 22.59 6.31
C VAL A 280 -15.80 22.02 7.53
N LYS A 281 -17.06 22.40 7.73
CA LYS A 281 -17.88 21.80 8.78
C LYS A 281 -18.38 20.43 8.33
N LEU A 282 -17.82 19.37 8.91
CA LEU A 282 -18.24 18.00 8.64
C LEU A 282 -19.65 17.72 9.18
N LYS A 283 -20.43 16.92 8.44
CA LYS A 283 -21.76 16.49 8.90
C LYS A 283 -21.61 15.51 10.08
N PRO A 284 -22.36 15.68 11.16
CA PRO A 284 -22.41 14.68 12.22
C PRO A 284 -23.11 13.41 11.73
N ILE A 285 -22.77 12.27 12.33
CA ILE A 285 -23.44 10.99 12.08
C ILE A 285 -24.24 10.62 13.32
N ASP A 286 -25.53 10.34 13.14
CA ASP A 286 -26.32 9.69 14.18
C ASP A 286 -25.94 8.20 14.23
N PRO A 287 -25.39 7.68 15.35
CA PRO A 287 -25.04 6.28 15.48
C PRO A 287 -26.19 5.33 15.15
N LYS A 288 -27.44 5.74 15.43
CA LYS A 288 -28.66 4.94 15.21
C LYS A 288 -29.06 4.85 13.75
N SER A 289 -28.52 5.71 12.87
CA SER A 289 -28.73 5.63 11.42
C SER A 289 -27.88 4.54 10.74
N GLY A 290 -26.91 3.98 11.45
CA GLY A 290 -25.99 2.97 10.90
C GLY A 290 -26.51 1.54 10.97
N TRP A 291 -25.65 0.64 10.55
CA TRP A 291 -25.83 -0.82 10.59
C TRP A 291 -24.86 -1.44 11.59
N LEU A 292 -25.27 -2.57 12.15
CA LEU A 292 -24.48 -3.32 13.12
C LEU A 292 -24.17 -4.72 12.60
N THR A 293 -22.97 -5.21 12.90
CA THR A 293 -22.57 -6.60 12.67
C THR A 293 -22.12 -7.24 13.97
N ASP A 294 -22.38 -8.55 14.08
CA ASP A 294 -21.88 -9.34 15.20
C ASP A 294 -20.35 -9.41 15.20
N THR A 295 -19.75 -9.45 16.38
CA THR A 295 -18.31 -9.61 16.59
C THR A 295 -17.88 -11.07 16.64
N GLY A 296 -18.80 -12.00 16.74
CA GLY A 296 -18.58 -13.44 16.80
C GLY A 296 -18.13 -14.07 15.48
N GLY A 297 -18.20 -13.34 14.41
CA GLY A 297 -17.60 -13.66 13.11
C GLY A 297 -18.05 -14.97 12.48
N MET A 298 -17.59 -16.10 12.98
CA MET A 298 -17.81 -17.43 12.40
C MET A 298 -18.77 -18.30 13.21
N ALA A 299 -19.23 -17.82 14.34
CA ALA A 299 -20.13 -18.60 15.18
C ALA A 299 -21.44 -18.93 14.42
N PRO A 300 -21.95 -20.17 14.50
CA PRO A 300 -23.20 -20.55 13.83
C PRO A 300 -24.41 -19.73 14.29
N ASP A 301 -24.33 -19.16 15.49
CA ASP A 301 -25.33 -18.35 16.18
C ASP A 301 -25.10 -16.85 16.03
N ALA A 302 -24.07 -16.40 15.27
CA ALA A 302 -23.80 -15.00 15.03
C ALA A 302 -24.99 -14.28 14.38
N PHE A 303 -25.31 -13.10 14.89
CA PHE A 303 -26.39 -12.29 14.34
C PHE A 303 -26.04 -11.76 12.95
N ARG A 304 -27.01 -11.80 12.04
CA ARG A 304 -26.85 -11.20 10.72
C ARG A 304 -26.73 -9.68 10.81
N PRO A 305 -25.95 -9.05 9.90
CA PRO A 305 -25.94 -7.59 9.78
C PRO A 305 -27.36 -7.03 9.67
N ALA A 306 -27.64 -5.98 10.42
CA ALA A 306 -28.96 -5.34 10.43
C ALA A 306 -28.84 -3.83 10.73
N PRO A 307 -29.85 -3.02 10.34
CA PRO A 307 -29.98 -1.66 10.82
C PRO A 307 -29.91 -1.60 12.35
N TYR A 308 -29.35 -0.53 12.89
CA TYR A 308 -29.18 -0.35 14.35
C TYR A 308 -30.47 -0.68 15.14
N SER A 309 -31.64 -0.23 14.63
CA SER A 309 -32.94 -0.42 15.27
C SER A 309 -33.48 -1.86 15.19
N ALA A 310 -32.98 -2.67 14.26
CA ALA A 310 -33.45 -4.05 14.01
C ALA A 310 -32.41 -5.11 14.40
N PHE A 311 -31.24 -4.70 14.89
CA PHE A 311 -30.19 -5.61 15.29
C PHE A 311 -30.60 -6.41 16.53
N LYS A 312 -30.54 -7.73 16.43
CA LYS A 312 -31.05 -8.64 17.49
C LYS A 312 -30.07 -8.84 18.65
N GLY A 313 -28.79 -8.52 18.45
CA GLY A 313 -27.76 -8.55 19.48
C GLY A 313 -27.74 -7.27 20.31
N SER A 314 -26.74 -7.14 21.20
CA SER A 314 -26.49 -5.90 21.94
C SER A 314 -25.79 -4.87 21.05
N PRO A 315 -26.36 -3.68 20.80
CA PRO A 315 -25.70 -2.65 19.97
C PRO A 315 -24.33 -2.20 20.48
N GLY A 316 -24.12 -2.20 21.80
CA GLY A 316 -22.82 -1.86 22.40
C GLY A 316 -21.77 -2.93 22.22
N LYS A 317 -22.16 -4.17 21.91
CA LYS A 317 -21.26 -5.31 21.67
C LYS A 317 -21.10 -5.64 20.18
N ALA A 318 -21.54 -4.74 19.30
CA ALA A 318 -21.52 -4.92 17.85
C ALA A 318 -20.58 -3.92 17.17
N TYR A 319 -20.05 -4.28 16.03
CA TYR A 319 -19.32 -3.35 15.15
C TYR A 319 -20.30 -2.44 14.43
N TRP A 320 -19.95 -1.18 14.28
CA TRP A 320 -20.76 -0.17 13.61
C TRP A 320 -20.30 0.05 12.17
N PHE A 321 -21.26 0.20 11.24
CA PHE A 321 -21.00 0.50 9.83
C PHE A 321 -21.98 1.58 9.35
N PHE A 322 -21.61 2.29 8.27
CA PHE A 322 -22.42 3.37 7.70
C PHE A 322 -23.81 2.92 7.24
N ASP A 323 -23.85 1.78 6.55
CA ASP A 323 -25.04 1.26 5.87
C ASP A 323 -24.94 -0.24 5.61
N GLU A 324 -25.99 -0.79 4.98
CA GLU A 324 -26.07 -2.19 4.61
C GLU A 324 -24.87 -2.65 3.76
N GLU A 325 -24.47 -1.85 2.76
CA GLU A 325 -23.40 -2.21 1.83
C GLU A 325 -22.07 -2.41 2.57
N THR A 326 -21.73 -1.49 3.48
CA THR A 326 -20.49 -1.62 4.26
C THR A 326 -20.55 -2.76 5.27
N ALA A 327 -21.69 -2.95 5.93
CA ALA A 327 -21.90 -4.04 6.88
C ALA A 327 -21.82 -5.41 6.19
N MET A 328 -22.47 -5.56 5.05
CA MET A 328 -22.43 -6.80 4.25
C MET A 328 -21.06 -7.07 3.66
N ALA A 329 -20.33 -6.03 3.20
CA ALA A 329 -18.96 -6.16 2.73
C ALA A 329 -18.04 -6.66 3.85
N ALA A 330 -18.18 -6.14 5.08
CA ALA A 330 -17.43 -6.62 6.24
C ALA A 330 -17.80 -8.06 6.58
N ALA A 331 -19.09 -8.41 6.60
CA ALA A 331 -19.55 -9.77 6.85
C ALA A 331 -19.04 -10.78 5.80
N ALA A 332 -18.78 -10.33 4.56
CA ALA A 332 -18.15 -11.16 3.53
C ALA A 332 -16.70 -11.51 3.86
N PHE A 333 -15.95 -10.64 4.54
CA PHE A 333 -14.65 -11.00 5.10
C PHE A 333 -14.80 -12.07 6.18
N ASP A 334 -15.73 -11.92 7.10
CA ASP A 334 -16.01 -12.92 8.14
C ASP A 334 -16.48 -14.26 7.54
N GLY A 335 -17.25 -14.21 6.46
CA GLY A 335 -17.66 -15.40 5.71
C GLY A 335 -16.48 -16.24 5.20
N ASP A 336 -15.36 -15.63 4.91
CA ASP A 336 -14.15 -16.34 4.48
C ASP A 336 -13.34 -16.94 5.64
N ARG A 337 -13.67 -16.60 6.87
CA ARG A 337 -13.16 -17.29 8.07
C ARG A 337 -13.85 -18.63 8.34
N LYS A 338 -14.82 -19.05 7.51
CA LYS A 338 -15.48 -20.38 7.61
C LYS A 338 -14.45 -21.49 7.74
N PRO A 339 -14.82 -22.63 8.38
CA PRO A 339 -13.91 -23.74 8.62
C PRO A 339 -13.48 -24.42 7.31
N ARG A 340 -12.56 -23.79 6.60
CA ARG A 340 -11.86 -24.37 5.48
C ARG A 340 -10.52 -24.94 5.93
N LYS A 341 -10.05 -25.97 5.25
CA LYS A 341 -8.74 -26.57 5.52
C LYS A 341 -7.64 -25.53 5.36
N LYS A 342 -6.66 -25.59 6.24
CA LYS A 342 -5.46 -24.76 6.14
C LYS A 342 -4.59 -25.26 4.99
N GLN A 343 -4.08 -24.33 4.19
CA GLN A 343 -2.95 -24.52 3.30
C GLN A 343 -1.87 -23.52 3.68
N MET A 344 -0.61 -23.86 3.48
CA MET A 344 0.51 -22.99 3.85
C MET A 344 1.48 -22.89 2.70
N LEU A 345 2.02 -21.69 2.51
CA LEU A 345 3.05 -21.35 1.54
C LEU A 345 4.39 -21.18 2.23
N THR A 346 5.45 -21.41 1.49
CA THR A 346 6.81 -21.00 1.84
C THR A 346 7.54 -20.49 0.62
N PHE A 347 8.57 -19.68 0.82
CA PHE A 347 9.55 -19.39 -0.21
C PHE A 347 10.59 -20.51 -0.24
N MET A 348 11.09 -20.79 -1.44
CA MET A 348 12.15 -21.77 -1.68
C MET A 348 13.44 -21.03 -2.04
N GLN A 349 14.57 -21.52 -1.58
CA GLN A 349 15.89 -21.05 -1.98
C GLN A 349 16.88 -22.22 -1.93
N GLU A 350 17.76 -22.36 -2.93
CA GLU A 350 18.70 -23.47 -3.05
C GLU A 350 18.02 -24.84 -2.92
N GLY A 351 16.81 -24.97 -3.52
CA GLY A 351 16.01 -26.21 -3.50
C GLY A 351 15.37 -26.57 -2.15
N SER A 352 15.47 -25.69 -1.14
CA SER A 352 14.96 -25.95 0.20
C SER A 352 13.92 -24.92 0.65
N PRO A 353 12.90 -25.32 1.43
CA PRO A 353 11.93 -24.39 1.98
C PRO A 353 12.58 -23.50 3.05
N LEU A 354 12.33 -22.20 2.97
CA LEU A 354 12.82 -21.26 3.95
C LEU A 354 12.01 -21.32 5.26
N PRO A 355 12.67 -21.26 6.42
CA PRO A 355 11.97 -21.16 7.68
C PRO A 355 11.27 -19.80 7.80
N VAL A 356 10.09 -19.79 8.42
CA VAL A 356 9.39 -18.54 8.72
C VAL A 356 9.93 -17.96 10.03
N ALA A 357 10.40 -16.74 10.00
CA ALA A 357 10.86 -16.03 11.19
C ALA A 357 9.71 -15.87 12.21
N LYS A 358 10.05 -15.66 13.49
CA LYS A 358 9.08 -15.46 14.57
C LYS A 358 8.09 -14.31 14.27
N GLN A 359 8.55 -13.31 13.52
CA GLN A 359 7.74 -12.16 13.07
C GLN A 359 6.76 -12.50 11.94
N GLY A 360 6.86 -13.69 11.31
CA GLY A 360 5.90 -14.14 10.30
C GLY A 360 6.36 -13.98 8.85
N PHE A 361 7.62 -13.67 8.56
CA PHE A 361 8.16 -13.58 7.20
C PHE A 361 9.31 -14.58 6.96
N ALA A 362 9.53 -14.95 5.69
CA ALA A 362 10.66 -15.77 5.27
C ALA A 362 11.88 -14.85 4.96
N PRO A 363 13.08 -15.16 5.50
CA PRO A 363 14.28 -14.39 5.22
C PRO A 363 14.92 -14.87 3.90
N LEU A 364 14.72 -14.11 2.84
CA LEU A 364 15.34 -14.37 1.53
C LEU A 364 16.74 -13.77 1.45
N LYS A 365 17.63 -14.46 0.76
CA LYS A 365 18.93 -13.92 0.33
C LYS A 365 18.81 -13.36 -1.09
N PHE A 366 19.55 -12.29 -1.37
CA PHE A 366 19.62 -11.76 -2.71
C PHE A 366 20.55 -12.61 -3.58
N GLU A 367 19.99 -13.26 -4.58
CA GLU A 367 20.71 -14.07 -5.58
C GLU A 367 20.52 -13.40 -6.94
N PRO A 368 21.47 -12.57 -7.39
CA PRO A 368 21.33 -11.82 -8.60
C PRO A 368 21.51 -12.69 -9.85
N GLU A 369 20.76 -12.36 -10.89
CA GLU A 369 20.99 -12.83 -12.24
C GLU A 369 22.29 -12.24 -12.84
N ARG A 370 22.64 -12.66 -14.06
CA ARG A 370 23.91 -12.27 -14.73
C ARG A 370 24.11 -10.76 -14.89
N ASP A 371 23.05 -9.97 -14.89
CA ASP A 371 23.13 -8.51 -14.97
C ASP A 371 23.43 -7.85 -13.61
N GLY A 372 23.35 -8.60 -12.51
CA GLY A 372 23.57 -8.14 -11.15
C GLY A 372 22.38 -7.39 -10.53
N MET A 373 21.27 -7.26 -11.24
CA MET A 373 20.09 -6.46 -10.88
C MET A 373 18.80 -7.29 -10.82
N GLY A 374 18.64 -8.24 -11.76
CA GLY A 374 17.51 -9.16 -11.80
C GLY A 374 17.63 -10.24 -10.71
N PHE A 375 16.50 -10.72 -10.21
CA PHE A 375 16.42 -11.90 -9.34
C PHE A 375 15.07 -12.59 -9.51
N ARG A 376 15.03 -13.86 -9.18
CA ARG A 376 13.80 -14.67 -9.19
C ARG A 376 13.47 -15.16 -7.80
N VAL A 377 12.21 -15.45 -7.61
CA VAL A 377 11.71 -16.09 -6.39
C VAL A 377 10.95 -17.37 -6.75
N GLU A 378 11.07 -18.35 -5.88
CA GLU A 378 10.34 -19.60 -5.98
C GLU A 378 9.52 -19.82 -4.71
N GLY A 379 8.38 -20.49 -4.82
CA GLY A 379 7.54 -20.83 -3.69
C GLY A 379 6.94 -22.22 -3.83
N ALA A 380 6.61 -22.80 -2.71
CA ALA A 380 5.96 -24.11 -2.65
C ALA A 380 4.87 -24.15 -1.59
N PHE A 381 3.95 -25.11 -1.72
CA PHE A 381 3.05 -25.47 -0.64
C PHE A 381 3.78 -26.38 0.36
N LEU A 382 3.62 -26.10 1.63
CA LEU A 382 4.10 -27.00 2.69
C LEU A 382 3.25 -28.27 2.72
N LYS A 383 3.91 -29.43 2.75
CA LYS A 383 3.26 -30.75 2.79
C LYS A 383 2.89 -31.20 4.20
N VAL A 384 3.54 -30.62 5.19
CA VAL A 384 3.30 -30.90 6.61
C VAL A 384 3.40 -29.60 7.42
N LEU A 385 2.71 -29.57 8.56
CA LEU A 385 2.81 -28.45 9.48
C LEU A 385 4.21 -28.34 10.06
N PRO A 386 4.82 -27.13 10.06
CA PRO A 386 6.11 -26.87 10.69
C PRO A 386 6.13 -27.25 12.18
N ARG A 387 7.35 -27.56 12.68
CA ARG A 387 7.56 -28.00 14.08
C ARG A 387 7.15 -26.95 15.11
N GLU A 388 7.17 -25.69 14.74
CA GLU A 388 6.86 -24.53 15.58
C GLU A 388 5.36 -24.30 15.75
N LEU A 389 4.52 -25.08 15.06
CA LEU A 389 3.06 -24.92 15.08
C LEU A 389 2.40 -26.05 15.87
N ILE A 390 1.26 -25.75 16.47
CA ILE A 390 0.40 -26.73 17.14
C ILE A 390 -0.03 -27.79 16.12
N GLY A 391 0.12 -29.06 16.45
CA GLY A 391 -0.17 -30.16 15.53
C GLY A 391 0.94 -30.42 14.50
N SER A 392 2.20 -30.07 14.81
CA SER A 392 3.34 -30.30 13.93
C SER A 392 3.37 -31.71 13.34
N GLY A 393 3.81 -31.83 12.09
CA GLY A 393 3.81 -33.12 11.36
C GLY A 393 2.44 -33.51 10.77
N THR A 394 1.34 -32.80 11.06
CA THR A 394 0.05 -33.03 10.41
C THR A 394 0.18 -32.79 8.89
N PRO A 395 -0.26 -33.72 8.05
CA PRO A 395 -0.23 -33.54 6.60
C PRO A 395 -1.07 -32.33 6.17
N LEU A 396 -0.54 -31.53 5.27
CA LEU A 396 -1.22 -30.41 4.62
C LEU A 396 -1.50 -30.74 3.16
N GLY A 397 -2.73 -30.45 2.73
CA GLY A 397 -3.08 -30.34 1.33
C GLY A 397 -3.18 -28.87 0.91
N HIS A 398 -3.48 -28.65 -0.36
CA HIS A 398 -3.71 -27.32 -0.90
C HIS A 398 -4.73 -27.33 -2.04
N ALA A 399 -5.29 -26.17 -2.33
CA ALA A 399 -6.10 -25.96 -3.53
C ALA A 399 -5.21 -26.01 -4.79
N PRO A 400 -5.73 -26.44 -5.94
CA PRO A 400 -5.00 -26.39 -7.20
C PRO A 400 -4.80 -24.94 -7.68
N GLY A 401 -3.73 -24.72 -8.41
CA GLY A 401 -3.40 -23.43 -9.02
C GLY A 401 -2.00 -22.94 -8.67
N PRO A 402 -1.52 -21.91 -9.38
CA PRO A 402 -0.19 -21.37 -9.16
C PRO A 402 -0.13 -20.44 -7.94
N ILE A 403 1.02 -20.45 -7.29
CA ILE A 403 1.40 -19.43 -6.31
C ILE A 403 1.70 -18.14 -7.07
N LYS A 404 1.16 -17.01 -6.60
CA LYS A 404 1.41 -15.69 -7.15
C LYS A 404 2.38 -14.93 -6.26
N PHE A 405 3.28 -14.17 -6.88
CA PHE A 405 4.23 -13.32 -6.16
C PHE A 405 3.92 -11.86 -6.42
N LYS A 406 4.17 -11.01 -5.42
CA LYS A 406 3.97 -9.56 -5.47
C LYS A 406 5.09 -8.84 -4.75
N LEU A 407 5.46 -7.67 -5.25
CA LEU A 407 6.25 -6.71 -4.49
C LEU A 407 5.32 -5.96 -3.53
N ILE A 408 5.69 -5.92 -2.26
CA ILE A 408 4.99 -5.14 -1.24
C ILE A 408 5.66 -3.79 -1.05
N SER A 409 6.99 -3.77 -0.87
CA SER A 409 7.74 -2.54 -0.61
C SER A 409 9.23 -2.72 -0.89
N GLY A 410 9.95 -1.61 -1.08
CA GLY A 410 11.40 -1.58 -1.23
C GLY A 410 11.87 -1.32 -2.66
N PRO A 411 13.20 -1.21 -2.85
CA PRO A 411 13.82 -0.81 -4.10
C PRO A 411 13.84 -1.93 -5.16
N ALA A 412 12.66 -2.35 -5.59
CA ALA A 412 12.52 -3.32 -6.68
C ALA A 412 11.27 -3.03 -7.52
N VAL A 413 11.21 -3.64 -8.69
CA VAL A 413 10.01 -3.73 -9.52
C VAL A 413 9.81 -5.18 -9.95
N GLN A 414 8.57 -5.58 -10.13
CA GLN A 414 8.23 -6.88 -10.68
C GLN A 414 8.27 -6.82 -12.20
N THR A 415 9.04 -7.71 -12.83
CA THR A 415 9.24 -7.78 -14.28
C THR A 415 8.59 -8.99 -14.93
N GLY A 416 8.22 -9.98 -14.12
CA GLY A 416 7.53 -11.20 -14.55
C GLY A 416 6.73 -11.81 -13.39
N PRO A 417 6.08 -12.96 -13.57
CA PRO A 417 5.27 -13.59 -12.51
C PRO A 417 6.06 -13.89 -11.24
N ASP A 418 7.32 -14.27 -11.37
CA ASP A 418 8.28 -14.64 -10.33
C ASP A 418 9.60 -13.86 -10.44
N GLU A 419 9.67 -12.89 -11.37
CA GLU A 419 10.85 -12.11 -11.71
C GLU A 419 10.77 -10.71 -11.14
N PHE A 420 11.89 -10.26 -10.59
CA PHE A 420 12.03 -8.93 -10.01
C PHE A 420 13.37 -8.31 -10.43
N ARG A 421 13.42 -6.98 -10.38
CA ARG A 421 14.63 -6.22 -10.68
C ARG A 421 14.82 -5.12 -9.64
N ILE A 422 16.06 -4.92 -9.20
CA ILE A 422 16.42 -3.79 -8.35
C ILE A 422 16.17 -2.49 -9.09
N GLN A 423 15.34 -1.64 -8.50
CA GLN A 423 15.02 -0.32 -9.00
C GLN A 423 14.65 0.59 -7.84
N PHE A 424 15.47 1.60 -7.60
CA PHE A 424 15.21 2.59 -6.57
C PHE A 424 14.15 3.60 -7.01
N ASN A 425 13.43 4.13 -6.05
CA ASN A 425 12.42 5.16 -6.24
C ASN A 425 12.48 6.15 -5.07
N ARG A 426 11.63 7.19 -5.09
CA ARG A 426 11.53 8.14 -3.99
C ARG A 426 11.29 7.42 -2.66
N GLY A 427 12.00 7.83 -1.63
CA GLY A 427 11.86 7.25 -0.31
C GLY A 427 12.53 5.89 -0.09
N ASP A 428 13.18 5.30 -1.09
CA ASP A 428 13.93 4.05 -0.93
C ASP A 428 15.34 4.36 -0.39
N TYR A 429 15.43 4.73 0.90
CA TYR A 429 16.71 5.02 1.58
C TYR A 429 17.34 3.80 2.25
N GLY A 430 16.63 2.66 2.30
CA GLY A 430 17.09 1.39 2.82
C GLY A 430 17.12 0.31 1.75
N GLY A 431 17.71 -0.82 2.07
CA GLY A 431 17.81 -1.96 1.16
C GLY A 431 16.80 -3.08 1.42
N ASP A 432 15.81 -2.86 2.28
CA ASP A 432 14.79 -3.86 2.58
C ASP A 432 13.79 -3.96 1.43
N ILE A 433 13.64 -5.17 0.86
CA ILE A 433 12.65 -5.51 -0.15
C ILE A 433 11.67 -6.50 0.47
N TRP A 434 10.39 -6.18 0.46
CA TRP A 434 9.33 -7.03 0.95
C TRP A 434 8.54 -7.61 -0.19
N LEU A 435 8.41 -8.93 -0.18
CA LEU A 435 7.70 -9.72 -1.17
C LEU A 435 6.58 -10.50 -0.50
N GLN A 436 5.62 -10.93 -1.29
CA GLN A 436 4.49 -11.74 -0.86
C GLN A 436 4.30 -12.89 -1.84
N ALA A 437 4.20 -14.11 -1.32
CA ALA A 437 3.61 -15.25 -2.01
C ALA A 437 2.16 -15.39 -1.57
N GLU A 438 1.24 -15.59 -2.50
CA GLU A 438 -0.19 -15.76 -2.20
C GLU A 438 -0.84 -16.85 -3.03
N HIS A 439 -1.85 -17.50 -2.45
CA HIS A 439 -2.76 -18.39 -3.15
C HIS A 439 -4.19 -18.18 -2.62
N PRO A 440 -5.18 -17.96 -3.51
CA PRO A 440 -6.54 -17.56 -3.09
C PRO A 440 -7.30 -18.67 -2.34
N GLY A 441 -6.83 -19.92 -2.40
CA GLY A 441 -7.60 -21.05 -1.91
C GLY A 441 -8.79 -21.38 -2.82
N ASN A 442 -9.76 -22.08 -2.26
CA ASN A 442 -11.04 -22.44 -2.88
C ASN A 442 -12.09 -22.75 -1.80
N ASP A 443 -13.18 -23.43 -2.13
CA ASP A 443 -14.22 -23.79 -1.15
C ASP A 443 -13.75 -24.76 -0.06
N GLN A 444 -12.67 -25.51 -0.28
CA GLN A 444 -12.10 -26.46 0.68
C GLN A 444 -10.93 -25.87 1.47
N TYR A 445 -10.14 -24.97 0.86
CA TYR A 445 -8.91 -24.43 1.42
C TYR A 445 -9.00 -22.92 1.60
N ARG A 446 -8.49 -22.42 2.72
CA ARG A 446 -8.40 -20.98 3.01
C ARG A 446 -7.43 -20.29 2.05
N HIS A 447 -7.61 -19.00 1.84
CA HIS A 447 -6.58 -18.11 1.30
C HIS A 447 -5.30 -18.24 2.15
N ALA A 448 -4.14 -18.25 1.50
CA ALA A 448 -2.84 -18.31 2.16
C ALA A 448 -1.92 -17.22 1.63
N VAL A 449 -1.22 -16.59 2.55
CA VAL A 449 -0.23 -15.55 2.28
C VAL A 449 1.04 -15.87 3.06
N GLN A 450 2.19 -15.73 2.43
CA GLN A 450 3.51 -15.80 3.08
C GLN A 450 4.34 -14.60 2.65
N PRO A 451 4.59 -13.64 3.55
CA PRO A 451 5.55 -12.57 3.31
C PRO A 451 6.98 -13.07 3.35
N ALA A 452 7.86 -12.39 2.60
CA ALA A 452 9.29 -12.57 2.68
C ALA A 452 10.02 -11.24 2.71
N LYS A 453 11.16 -11.21 3.35
CA LYS A 453 12.04 -10.06 3.42
C LYS A 453 13.40 -10.41 2.82
N LEU A 454 13.84 -9.58 1.89
CA LEU A 454 15.13 -9.61 1.23
C LEU A 454 15.87 -8.32 1.57
N TYR A 455 17.16 -8.40 1.80
CA TYR A 455 17.99 -7.23 2.02
C TYR A 455 19.05 -7.09 0.92
N ILE A 456 19.22 -5.87 0.43
CA ILE A 456 20.34 -5.45 -0.41
C ILE A 456 21.04 -4.24 0.20
N PRO A 457 22.35 -4.04 0.01
CA PRO A 457 22.98 -2.78 0.35
C PRO A 457 22.38 -1.63 -0.44
N ALA A 458 21.92 -0.57 0.24
CA ALA A 458 21.43 0.63 -0.46
C ALA A 458 22.56 1.31 -1.28
N VAL A 459 23.81 1.16 -0.84
CA VAL A 459 25.00 1.68 -1.51
C VAL A 459 26.06 0.57 -1.56
N LEU A 460 26.58 0.29 -2.73
CA LEU A 460 27.70 -0.64 -2.93
C LEU A 460 29.02 0.10 -2.72
N THR A 461 29.86 -0.41 -1.84
CA THR A 461 31.15 0.19 -1.46
C THR A 461 32.36 -0.56 -2.02
N SER A 462 32.16 -1.70 -2.67
CA SER A 462 33.22 -2.56 -3.24
C SER A 462 33.28 -2.46 -4.76
N GLY A 463 34.47 -2.57 -5.33
CA GLY A 463 34.71 -2.52 -6.77
C GLY A 463 35.28 -1.20 -7.28
N LYS A 464 35.29 -1.03 -8.60
CA LYS A 464 35.77 0.18 -9.27
C LYS A 464 34.84 1.37 -9.01
N GLU A 465 35.41 2.53 -8.85
CA GLU A 465 34.66 3.78 -8.75
C GLU A 465 34.03 4.18 -10.09
N GLN A 466 32.92 4.86 -10.01
CA GLN A 466 32.23 5.41 -11.17
C GLN A 466 31.56 6.74 -10.82
N LYS A 467 31.32 7.55 -11.86
CA LYS A 467 30.64 8.83 -11.73
C LYS A 467 29.52 8.92 -12.78
N ILE A 468 28.45 9.59 -12.43
CA ILE A 468 27.36 9.93 -13.35
C ILE A 468 27.60 11.34 -13.87
N THR A 469 27.36 11.54 -15.15
CA THR A 469 27.13 12.84 -15.75
C THR A 469 25.68 12.92 -16.18
N PHE A 470 24.97 13.95 -15.73
CA PHE A 470 23.57 14.18 -16.09
C PHE A 470 23.42 15.60 -16.61
N PRO A 471 23.33 15.81 -17.94
CA PRO A 471 23.17 17.14 -18.54
C PRO A 471 21.90 17.84 -18.01
N ALA A 472 22.00 19.14 -17.80
CA ALA A 472 20.87 19.94 -17.33
C ALA A 472 19.69 19.85 -18.30
N ILE A 473 18.49 19.79 -17.72
CA ILE A 473 17.23 19.85 -18.46
C ILE A 473 16.73 21.30 -18.36
N PRO A 474 16.61 22.03 -19.48
CA PRO A 474 16.09 23.41 -19.44
C PRO A 474 14.60 23.40 -19.06
N ASP A 475 14.12 24.54 -18.60
CA ASP A 475 12.70 24.76 -18.34
C ASP A 475 11.86 24.47 -19.58
N GLN A 476 10.68 23.96 -19.38
CA GLN A 476 9.80 23.47 -20.44
C GLN A 476 8.41 24.11 -20.37
N LYS A 477 7.69 24.06 -21.48
CA LYS A 477 6.24 24.29 -21.48
C LYS A 477 5.51 23.05 -20.98
N SER A 478 4.39 23.23 -20.27
CA SER A 478 3.54 22.13 -19.80
C SER A 478 2.93 21.29 -20.95
N SER A 479 2.97 21.81 -22.17
CA SER A 479 2.53 21.10 -23.39
C SER A 479 3.52 20.06 -23.88
N VAL A 480 4.79 20.06 -23.42
CA VAL A 480 5.78 19.04 -23.78
C VAL A 480 5.30 17.65 -23.32
N LYS A 481 5.40 16.65 -24.20
CA LYS A 481 4.91 15.31 -23.90
C LYS A 481 6.00 14.38 -23.35
N SER A 482 7.23 14.56 -23.82
CA SER A 482 8.36 13.75 -23.35
C SER A 482 9.70 14.44 -23.55
N ILE A 483 10.63 14.14 -22.66
CA ILE A 483 12.01 14.63 -22.67
C ILE A 483 12.93 13.41 -22.63
N ARG A 484 13.94 13.36 -23.51
CA ARG A 484 14.94 12.28 -23.49
C ARG A 484 15.88 12.49 -22.29
N LEU A 485 16.16 11.39 -21.57
CA LEU A 485 17.11 11.38 -20.48
C LEU A 485 18.46 10.86 -20.98
N ASN A 486 19.52 11.66 -20.82
CA ASN A 486 20.83 11.42 -21.44
C ASN A 486 21.95 11.36 -20.38
N ALA A 487 21.65 10.90 -19.16
CA ALA A 487 22.73 10.65 -18.20
C ALA A 487 23.55 9.43 -18.62
N TYR A 488 24.82 9.45 -18.31
CA TYR A 488 25.74 8.33 -18.54
C TYR A 488 26.70 8.15 -17.36
N SER A 489 27.21 6.93 -17.23
CA SER A 489 28.18 6.56 -16.21
C SER A 489 29.55 6.34 -16.82
N THR A 490 30.62 6.68 -16.10
CA THR A 490 32.00 6.42 -16.51
C THR A 490 32.34 4.91 -16.56
N SER A 491 31.52 4.06 -15.93
CA SER A 491 31.65 2.59 -16.02
C SER A 491 31.05 2.02 -17.31
N GLY A 492 30.25 2.77 -18.06
CA GLY A 492 29.43 2.27 -19.17
C GLY A 492 28.19 1.51 -18.73
N LEU A 493 27.95 1.33 -17.41
CA LEU A 493 26.71 0.74 -16.90
C LEU A 493 25.52 1.69 -17.16
N PRO A 494 24.33 1.15 -17.44
CA PRO A 494 23.13 1.95 -17.64
C PRO A 494 22.81 2.81 -16.41
N VAL A 495 22.40 4.06 -16.63
CA VAL A 495 21.92 4.96 -15.58
C VAL A 495 20.41 4.83 -15.51
N ASP A 496 19.90 4.57 -14.31
CA ASP A 496 18.48 4.51 -14.00
C ASP A 496 17.99 5.85 -13.42
N TYR A 497 16.67 6.05 -13.47
CA TYR A 497 16.06 7.32 -13.06
C TYR A 497 14.79 7.08 -12.27
N TYR A 498 14.48 8.00 -11.37
CA TYR A 498 13.14 8.13 -10.79
C TYR A 498 12.73 9.59 -10.62
N VAL A 499 11.43 9.85 -10.65
CA VAL A 499 10.86 11.17 -10.40
C VAL A 499 10.61 11.32 -8.90
N VAL A 500 11.21 12.33 -8.29
CA VAL A 500 10.97 12.68 -6.89
C VAL A 500 9.59 13.33 -6.75
N SER A 501 9.32 14.37 -7.55
CA SER A 501 8.04 15.06 -7.63
C SER A 501 7.87 15.71 -9.00
N GLY A 502 6.63 15.98 -9.34
CA GLY A 502 6.25 16.53 -10.64
C GLY A 502 5.26 15.64 -11.38
N PRO A 503 4.54 16.18 -12.36
CA PRO A 503 3.57 15.46 -13.18
C PRO A 503 4.28 14.62 -14.25
N ALA A 504 5.18 13.73 -13.84
CA ALA A 504 6.03 13.00 -14.79
C ALA A 504 6.29 11.56 -14.32
N ILE A 505 6.58 10.69 -15.29
CA ILE A 505 7.07 9.32 -15.09
C ILE A 505 8.29 9.06 -15.98
N VAL A 506 9.16 8.15 -15.56
CA VAL A 506 10.22 7.60 -16.42
C VAL A 506 9.68 6.37 -17.13
N GLN A 507 9.78 6.36 -18.44
CA GLN A 507 9.38 5.22 -19.26
C GLN A 507 10.22 5.18 -20.54
N ASP A 508 10.81 4.02 -20.87
CA ASP A 508 11.61 3.79 -22.07
C ASP A 508 12.74 4.82 -22.26
N GLY A 509 13.48 5.15 -21.17
CA GLY A 509 14.56 6.13 -21.17
C GLY A 509 14.14 7.58 -21.43
N LYS A 510 12.84 7.86 -21.30
CA LYS A 510 12.27 9.20 -21.46
C LYS A 510 11.48 9.60 -20.20
N LEU A 511 11.54 10.87 -19.89
CA LEU A 511 10.64 11.51 -18.93
C LEU A 511 9.36 11.90 -19.67
N LYS A 512 8.26 11.23 -19.37
CA LYS A 512 6.94 11.51 -19.96
C LYS A 512 6.16 12.43 -19.04
N ILE A 513 5.82 13.61 -19.53
CA ILE A 513 5.00 14.57 -18.80
C ILE A 513 3.54 14.16 -18.88
N LYS A 514 2.88 14.16 -17.75
CA LYS A 514 1.47 13.78 -17.58
C LYS A 514 0.61 15.01 -17.29
N GLN A 515 -0.69 14.84 -17.42
CA GLN A 515 -1.65 15.90 -17.16
C GLN A 515 -1.51 16.44 -15.73
N LEU A 516 -1.48 17.77 -15.63
CA LEU A 516 -1.56 18.48 -14.36
C LEU A 516 -3.02 18.61 -13.90
N PRO A 517 -3.27 18.65 -12.59
CA PRO A 517 -4.57 19.01 -12.06
C PRO A 517 -5.04 20.37 -12.58
N ALA A 518 -6.35 20.51 -12.82
CA ALA A 518 -6.94 21.66 -13.52
C ALA A 518 -6.67 23.03 -12.85
N GLY A 519 -6.53 23.03 -11.50
CA GLY A 519 -6.26 24.24 -10.69
C GLY A 519 -4.80 24.51 -10.41
N SER A 520 -3.86 23.76 -11.02
CA SER A 520 -2.43 23.88 -10.73
C SER A 520 -1.88 25.28 -10.92
N LYS A 521 -1.14 25.76 -9.92
CA LYS A 521 -0.35 26.99 -9.97
C LYS A 521 0.91 26.74 -10.78
N PHE A 522 1.22 27.66 -11.71
CA PHE A 522 2.46 27.63 -12.47
C PHE A 522 3.49 28.63 -11.93
N PRO A 523 4.80 28.38 -12.12
CA PRO A 523 5.37 27.19 -12.73
C PRO A 523 5.33 25.98 -11.80
N VAL A 524 5.25 24.75 -12.36
CA VAL A 524 5.32 23.51 -11.61
C VAL A 524 6.71 22.91 -11.69
N LYS A 525 7.31 22.60 -10.55
CA LYS A 525 8.65 22.02 -10.46
C LYS A 525 8.61 20.51 -10.72
N VAL A 526 9.49 20.03 -11.59
CA VAL A 526 9.77 18.61 -11.78
C VAL A 526 11.15 18.31 -11.24
N THR A 527 11.25 17.33 -10.34
CA THR A 527 12.51 16.88 -9.76
C THR A 527 12.76 15.44 -10.10
N ILE A 528 13.91 15.14 -10.69
CA ILE A 528 14.32 13.81 -11.13
C ILE A 528 15.71 13.47 -10.58
N VAL A 529 15.91 12.21 -10.23
CA VAL A 529 17.20 11.64 -9.81
C VAL A 529 17.68 10.68 -10.86
N ALA A 530 18.95 10.83 -11.26
CA ALA A 530 19.72 9.84 -12.01
C ALA A 530 20.62 9.10 -11.04
N TYR A 531 20.59 7.77 -11.06
CA TYR A 531 21.40 6.94 -10.19
C TYR A 531 21.99 5.73 -10.92
N GLN A 532 23.09 5.21 -10.40
CA GLN A 532 23.69 3.96 -10.83
C GLN A 532 24.14 3.20 -9.58
N TRP A 533 23.39 2.14 -9.24
CA TRP A 533 23.57 1.41 -8.00
C TRP A 533 24.93 0.70 -7.88
N GLY A 534 25.59 0.42 -9.02
CA GLY A 534 26.82 -0.34 -9.09
C GLY A 534 26.59 -1.75 -9.63
N ARG A 535 27.54 -2.64 -9.37
CA ARG A 535 27.46 -4.03 -9.80
C ARG A 535 28.10 -4.93 -8.77
N ILE A 536 27.35 -5.92 -8.30
CA ILE A 536 27.78 -6.87 -7.25
C ILE A 536 28.37 -8.16 -7.80
N ILE A 537 28.36 -8.37 -9.12
CA ILE A 537 29.03 -9.46 -9.82
C ILE A 537 30.20 -8.92 -10.64
N ALA A 538 31.18 -9.75 -10.92
CA ALA A 538 32.38 -9.33 -11.67
C ALA A 538 32.05 -8.82 -13.08
N PRO A 539 32.66 -7.71 -13.55
CA PRO A 539 33.51 -6.80 -12.80
C PRO A 539 32.68 -5.94 -11.81
N LEU A 540 33.17 -5.83 -10.56
CA LEU A 540 32.51 -5.07 -9.49
C LEU A 540 32.63 -3.57 -9.72
N TYR A 541 31.54 -2.82 -9.43
CA TYR A 541 31.49 -1.36 -9.42
C TYR A 541 30.80 -0.87 -8.14
N LYS A 542 31.36 0.16 -7.52
CA LYS A 542 30.72 0.91 -6.43
C LYS A 542 29.48 1.63 -6.95
N SER A 543 28.55 1.94 -6.07
CA SER A 543 27.47 2.88 -6.40
C SER A 543 28.03 4.24 -6.78
N ALA A 544 27.52 4.84 -7.82
CA ALA A 544 27.80 6.25 -8.12
C ALA A 544 27.00 7.17 -7.19
N GLN A 545 27.54 8.36 -6.90
CA GLN A 545 26.75 9.40 -6.23
C GLN A 545 25.57 9.78 -7.12
N PRO A 546 24.32 9.66 -6.64
CA PRO A 546 23.15 10.08 -7.42
C PRO A 546 23.16 11.58 -7.72
N LEU A 547 22.64 11.96 -8.87
CA LEU A 547 22.48 13.36 -9.28
C LEU A 547 21.01 13.74 -9.36
N THR A 548 20.66 14.82 -8.67
CA THR A 548 19.32 15.40 -8.69
C THR A 548 19.28 16.61 -9.59
N LEU A 549 18.35 16.63 -10.54
CA LEU A 549 18.03 17.79 -11.36
C LEU A 549 16.58 18.24 -11.15
N SER A 550 16.37 19.53 -11.29
CA SER A 550 15.03 20.11 -11.30
C SER A 550 14.92 21.09 -12.46
N PHE A 551 13.73 21.16 -13.03
CA PHE A 551 13.35 22.16 -14.04
C PHE A 551 11.88 22.57 -13.81
N LEU A 552 11.47 23.66 -14.41
CA LEU A 552 10.13 24.20 -14.27
C LEU A 552 9.29 23.92 -15.51
N LEU A 553 8.03 23.58 -15.26
CA LEU A 553 6.99 23.56 -16.31
C LEU A 553 6.24 24.89 -16.24
N SER A 554 6.31 25.68 -17.30
CA SER A 554 5.54 26.91 -17.47
C SER A 554 4.23 26.62 -18.24
N LYS A 555 3.27 27.52 -18.15
CA LYS A 555 2.00 27.45 -18.88
C LYS A 555 2.17 27.52 -20.39
#